data_adc083a226fdd0d568731d034f5eab24
#
_entry.id   adc083a226fdd0d568731d034f5eab24
#
_cell.length_a   1.000
_cell.length_b   1.000
_cell.length_c   1.000
_cell.angle_alpha   90.00
_cell.angle_beta   90.00
_cell.angle_gamma   90.00
#
_symmetry.space_group_name_H-M   'P 1'
#
loop_
_entity.id
_entity.type
_entity.pdbx_description
1 polymer ?
#
loop_
_entity_poly.entity_id
_entity_poly.type
_entity_poly.pdbx_seq_one_letter_code
_entity_poly.pdbx_strand_id
1 'polypeptide(L)'
;MAEQFVGIPWGREKVGTTTRREHPLGQLGLTPDGRMHRWGFSDGAIGAGNLLAQKAPTTTHDMGLAIQAAAAVGDQSIAVTLEAGAATLNQYEDGKIYINDGAGEGHIYHIKSNPVAAASATLRVVLQDGDVVREALTTATSKAGLIENTYKDFVVHPTTTVGAALGFANDEIADNEYNWICSRGEVAALVQGTLVLGETGSPSTTTAGSVTPTNYGGTVESPIVCKVSAVVAATTEYQYAIACID
;
A
#
# COMPACT_ATOMS: atom_id res chain seq x y z
N MET A 1 -22.79 3.31 -5.37
CA MET A 1 -22.62 2.29 -6.41
C MET A 1 -21.59 1.32 -5.88
N ALA A 2 -21.87 0.01 -5.92
CA ALA A 2 -20.90 -0.99 -5.52
C ALA A 2 -19.66 -0.82 -6.41
N GLU A 3 -18.47 -0.74 -5.80
CA GLU A 3 -17.23 -0.81 -6.54
C GLU A 3 -17.20 -2.13 -7.30
N GLN A 4 -17.38 -2.03 -8.57
CA GLN A 4 -17.23 -3.17 -9.43
C GLN A 4 -15.73 -3.41 -9.62
N PHE A 5 -15.29 -4.64 -9.39
CA PHE A 5 -13.98 -5.07 -9.82
C PHE A 5 -13.85 -4.88 -11.34
N VAL A 6 -12.65 -4.56 -11.78
CA VAL A 6 -12.32 -4.45 -13.21
C VAL A 6 -11.96 -5.84 -13.72
N GLY A 7 -12.63 -6.28 -14.79
CA GLY A 7 -12.20 -7.47 -15.51
C GLY A 7 -10.91 -7.18 -16.27
N ILE A 8 -9.84 -7.92 -15.95
CA ILE A 8 -8.55 -7.80 -16.64
C ILE A 8 -8.47 -8.90 -17.72
N PRO A 9 -8.50 -8.56 -19.02
CA PRO A 9 -8.33 -9.56 -20.07
C PRO A 9 -6.97 -10.26 -19.99
N TRP A 10 -6.89 -11.50 -20.49
CA TRP A 10 -5.63 -12.26 -20.55
C TRP A 10 -4.48 -11.44 -21.12
N GLY A 11 -3.36 -11.46 -20.42
CA GLY A 11 -2.13 -10.77 -20.79
C GLY A 11 -2.11 -9.27 -20.43
N ARG A 12 -3.25 -8.66 -20.10
CA ARG A 12 -3.28 -7.23 -19.72
C ARG A 12 -2.75 -7.00 -18.32
N GLU A 13 -2.71 -7.99 -17.46
CA GLU A 13 -2.04 -7.97 -16.17
C GLU A 13 -0.51 -7.95 -16.27
N LYS A 14 0.01 -8.25 -17.48
CA LYS A 14 1.43 -8.30 -17.80
C LYS A 14 1.84 -7.25 -18.84
N VAL A 15 0.88 -6.51 -19.39
CA VAL A 15 1.18 -5.49 -20.39
C VAL A 15 1.72 -4.27 -19.68
N GLY A 16 2.99 -4.12 -19.88
CA GLY A 16 3.81 -2.94 -19.71
C GLY A 16 3.27 -1.85 -18.82
N THR A 17 4.14 -1.27 -18.15
CA THR A 17 3.90 -0.16 -17.26
C THR A 17 3.41 1.07 -18.03
N THR A 18 2.61 1.89 -17.42
CA THR A 18 2.08 3.11 -18.01
C THR A 18 2.29 4.31 -17.08
N THR A 19 2.67 5.43 -17.63
CA THR A 19 2.75 6.71 -16.92
C THR A 19 1.36 7.31 -16.68
N ARG A 20 0.32 6.74 -17.30
CA ARG A 20 -1.06 7.24 -17.19
C ARG A 20 -1.83 6.46 -16.12
N ARG A 21 -2.43 7.18 -15.19
CA ARG A 21 -3.37 6.61 -14.23
C ARG A 21 -4.68 6.22 -14.94
N GLU A 22 -4.89 4.93 -15.14
CA GLU A 22 -6.09 4.39 -15.80
C GLU A 22 -7.19 4.03 -14.80
N HIS A 23 -6.82 3.68 -13.58
CA HIS A 23 -7.71 3.26 -12.50
C HIS A 23 -7.38 3.97 -11.18
N PRO A 24 -8.32 4.06 -10.23
CA PRO A 24 -8.04 4.46 -8.87
C PRO A 24 -6.98 3.56 -8.24
N LEU A 25 -6.10 4.12 -7.39
CA LEU A 25 -5.11 3.34 -6.65
C LEU A 25 -5.80 2.36 -5.69
N GLY A 26 -5.35 1.12 -5.68
CA GLY A 26 -5.98 0.02 -4.94
C GLY A 26 -7.20 -0.60 -5.61
N GLN A 27 -7.59 -0.15 -6.81
CA GLN A 27 -8.70 -0.75 -7.56
C GLN A 27 -8.49 -2.25 -7.72
N LEU A 28 -9.51 -3.04 -7.36
CA LEU A 28 -9.51 -4.48 -7.55
C LEU A 28 -9.72 -4.83 -9.01
N GLY A 29 -8.86 -5.68 -9.55
CA GLY A 29 -8.97 -6.30 -10.86
C GLY A 29 -9.01 -7.83 -10.74
N LEU A 30 -9.76 -8.48 -11.62
CA LEU A 30 -9.87 -9.93 -11.70
C LEU A 30 -9.52 -10.40 -13.11
N THR A 31 -8.60 -11.35 -13.20
CA THR A 31 -8.34 -12.09 -14.44
C THR A 31 -9.33 -13.26 -14.62
N PRO A 32 -9.51 -13.78 -15.85
CA PRO A 32 -10.47 -14.87 -16.11
C PRO A 32 -10.18 -16.17 -15.34
N ASP A 33 -8.94 -16.40 -14.89
CA ASP A 33 -8.54 -17.52 -14.01
C ASP A 33 -8.81 -17.27 -12.53
N GLY A 34 -9.36 -16.10 -12.18
CA GLY A 34 -9.73 -15.74 -10.80
C GLY A 34 -8.59 -15.17 -9.97
N ARG A 35 -7.44 -14.83 -10.57
CA ARG A 35 -6.40 -14.10 -9.84
C ARG A 35 -6.85 -12.67 -9.53
N MET A 36 -6.54 -12.22 -8.33
CA MET A 36 -6.86 -10.88 -7.85
C MET A 36 -5.64 -9.96 -7.97
N HIS A 37 -5.89 -8.78 -8.49
CA HIS A 37 -4.87 -7.77 -8.71
C HIS A 37 -5.31 -6.44 -8.12
N ARG A 38 -4.32 -5.63 -7.73
CA ARG A 38 -4.52 -4.25 -7.29
C ARG A 38 -3.77 -3.29 -8.20
N TRP A 39 -4.44 -2.20 -8.59
CA TRP A 39 -3.80 -1.14 -9.37
C TRP A 39 -2.95 -0.27 -8.47
N GLY A 40 -1.68 -0.07 -8.82
CA GLY A 40 -0.76 0.71 -8.03
C GLY A 40 0.24 1.50 -8.85
N PHE A 41 0.98 2.39 -8.18
CA PHE A 41 2.02 3.26 -8.74
C PHE A 41 3.35 2.94 -8.05
N SER A 42 4.41 2.71 -8.83
CA SER A 42 5.73 2.32 -8.32
C SER A 42 6.59 3.52 -7.93
N ASP A 43 7.43 3.32 -6.91
CA ASP A 43 8.58 4.18 -6.56
C ASP A 43 9.85 3.33 -6.77
N GLY A 44 10.45 3.47 -7.95
CA GLY A 44 11.58 2.69 -8.41
C GLY A 44 11.22 1.57 -9.39
N ALA A 45 12.23 1.13 -10.15
CA ALA A 45 12.11 0.00 -11.05
C ALA A 45 12.02 -1.32 -10.28
N ILE A 46 11.14 -2.21 -10.71
CA ILE A 46 10.81 -3.47 -10.04
C ILE A 46 10.95 -4.61 -11.04
N GLY A 47 11.65 -5.67 -10.66
CA GLY A 47 11.74 -6.89 -11.46
C GLY A 47 10.48 -7.76 -11.35
N ALA A 48 10.18 -8.51 -12.41
CA ALA A 48 9.11 -9.51 -12.39
C ALA A 48 9.30 -10.49 -11.23
N GLY A 49 8.20 -10.96 -10.64
CA GLY A 49 8.20 -11.91 -9.54
C GLY A 49 8.65 -11.39 -8.18
N ASN A 50 9.04 -10.13 -8.08
CA ASN A 50 9.37 -9.53 -6.79
C ASN A 50 8.13 -9.37 -5.91
N LEU A 51 8.29 -9.67 -4.63
CA LEU A 51 7.35 -9.30 -3.59
C LEU A 51 7.42 -7.78 -3.38
N LEU A 52 6.27 -7.15 -3.28
CA LEU A 52 6.12 -5.70 -3.16
C LEU A 52 5.63 -5.30 -1.77
N ALA A 53 6.02 -4.13 -1.33
CA ALA A 53 5.57 -3.56 -0.07
C ALA A 53 5.06 -2.12 -0.25
N GLN A 54 4.20 -1.73 0.67
CA GLN A 54 3.85 -0.34 0.88
C GLN A 54 5.11 0.47 1.19
N LYS A 55 5.21 1.66 0.62
CA LYS A 55 6.21 2.65 1.03
C LYS A 55 6.07 2.97 2.52
N ALA A 56 7.20 3.16 3.19
CA ALA A 56 7.19 3.60 4.58
C ALA A 56 6.42 4.93 4.71
N PRO A 57 5.51 5.06 5.68
CA PRO A 57 4.83 6.32 5.94
C PRO A 57 5.83 7.44 6.27
N THR A 58 5.45 8.68 6.02
CA THR A 58 6.22 9.83 6.51
C THR A 58 6.07 9.91 8.03
N THR A 59 7.11 9.51 8.77
CA THR A 59 7.08 9.29 10.23
C THR A 59 6.65 10.48 11.07
N THR A 60 6.72 11.69 10.52
CA THR A 60 6.29 12.92 11.19
C THR A 60 4.88 13.36 10.82
N HIS A 61 4.19 12.59 9.96
CA HIS A 61 2.83 12.87 9.52
C HIS A 61 1.85 11.76 9.90
N ASP A 62 2.36 10.61 10.26
CA ASP A 62 1.57 9.40 10.47
C ASP A 62 0.77 9.39 11.78
N MET A 63 1.12 10.22 12.77
CA MET A 63 0.40 10.26 14.04
C MET A 63 0.65 11.57 14.81
N GLY A 64 -0.33 12.02 15.59
CA GLY A 64 -0.14 13.08 16.59
C GLY A 64 -0.24 14.52 16.07
N LEU A 65 -0.53 14.72 14.79
CA LEU A 65 -0.68 16.06 14.21
C LEU A 65 -1.80 16.84 14.90
N ALA A 66 -1.50 18.07 15.33
CA ALA A 66 -2.50 18.93 15.95
C ALA A 66 -3.55 19.40 14.92
N ILE A 67 -4.82 19.33 15.28
CA ILE A 67 -5.88 20.00 14.52
C ILE A 67 -5.66 21.50 14.62
N GLN A 68 -5.43 22.15 13.49
CA GLN A 68 -5.07 23.56 13.43
C GLN A 68 -6.31 24.49 13.49
N ALA A 69 -7.44 24.04 12.94
CA ALA A 69 -8.71 24.74 13.01
C ALA A 69 -9.81 23.76 13.38
N ALA A 70 -10.72 24.15 14.26
CA ALA A 70 -11.87 23.33 14.62
C ALA A 70 -12.67 22.98 13.36
N ALA A 71 -13.10 21.71 13.26
CA ALA A 71 -13.94 21.26 12.17
C ALA A 71 -15.30 20.82 12.72
N ALA A 72 -16.37 21.34 12.15
CA ALA A 72 -17.73 21.00 12.52
C ALA A 72 -18.21 19.72 11.83
N VAL A 73 -19.23 19.08 12.39
CA VAL A 73 -19.92 17.97 11.71
C VAL A 73 -20.46 18.46 10.37
N GLY A 74 -20.16 17.73 9.31
CA GLY A 74 -20.53 18.06 7.93
C GLY A 74 -19.45 18.80 7.14
N ASP A 75 -18.35 19.23 7.77
CA ASP A 75 -17.24 19.85 7.06
C ASP A 75 -16.57 18.85 6.10
N GLN A 76 -16.15 19.34 4.93
CA GLN A 76 -15.47 18.56 3.87
C GLN A 76 -13.95 18.78 3.85
N SER A 77 -13.39 19.36 4.88
CA SER A 77 -11.94 19.54 5.00
C SER A 77 -11.50 19.54 6.45
N ILE A 78 -10.27 19.07 6.67
CA ILE A 78 -9.63 19.08 7.98
C ILE A 78 -8.27 19.78 7.82
N ALA A 79 -7.95 20.71 8.73
CA ALA A 79 -6.68 21.40 8.77
C ALA A 79 -5.83 20.87 9.92
N VAL A 80 -4.61 20.43 9.61
CA VAL A 80 -3.64 19.96 10.60
C VAL A 80 -2.36 20.82 10.54
N THR A 81 -1.62 20.87 11.63
CA THR A 81 -0.26 21.43 11.62
C THR A 81 0.72 20.31 11.39
N LEU A 82 1.47 20.37 10.29
CA LEU A 82 2.57 19.42 10.03
C LEU A 82 3.68 19.60 11.08
N GLU A 83 4.36 18.52 11.40
CA GLU A 83 5.58 18.57 12.18
C GLU A 83 6.81 18.78 11.26
N ALA A 84 7.88 18.02 11.44
CA ALA A 84 8.99 18.00 10.50
C ALA A 84 8.57 17.33 9.19
N GLY A 85 9.05 17.83 8.08
CA GLY A 85 8.67 17.36 6.76
C GLY A 85 7.63 18.24 6.08
N ALA A 86 7.82 18.46 4.79
CA ALA A 86 6.89 19.18 3.94
C ALA A 86 5.93 18.19 3.27
N ALA A 87 4.73 18.65 2.92
CA ALA A 87 3.82 17.89 2.07
C ALA A 87 3.84 18.43 0.65
N THR A 88 3.97 17.54 -0.33
CA THR A 88 3.88 17.89 -1.75
C THR A 88 2.42 17.96 -2.20
N LEU A 89 2.18 18.56 -3.37
CA LEU A 89 0.84 18.61 -3.95
C LEU A 89 0.28 17.19 -4.12
N ASN A 90 -0.93 16.96 -3.59
CA ASN A 90 -1.64 15.68 -3.67
C ASN A 90 -0.85 14.47 -3.15
N GLN A 91 0.09 14.69 -2.22
CA GLN A 91 0.80 13.60 -1.57
C GLN A 91 -0.16 12.59 -0.94
N TYR A 92 -1.22 13.07 -0.31
CA TYR A 92 -2.22 12.27 0.39
C TYR A 92 -3.50 12.00 -0.43
N GLU A 93 -3.50 12.32 -1.72
CA GLU A 93 -4.64 12.00 -2.61
C GLU A 93 -4.91 10.49 -2.60
N ASP A 94 -6.19 10.10 -2.49
CA ASP A 94 -6.69 8.74 -2.26
C ASP A 94 -6.18 8.08 -0.95
N GLY A 95 -5.41 8.79 -0.16
CA GLY A 95 -4.99 8.37 1.17
C GLY A 95 -6.06 8.61 2.22
N LYS A 96 -5.65 8.60 3.47
CA LYS A 96 -6.57 8.72 4.61
C LYS A 96 -6.03 9.68 5.65
N ILE A 97 -6.95 10.40 6.29
CA ILE A 97 -6.73 11.06 7.57
C ILE A 97 -7.53 10.34 8.63
N TYR A 98 -6.91 10.00 9.75
CA TYR A 98 -7.60 9.36 10.87
C TYR A 98 -7.35 10.17 12.14
N ILE A 99 -8.32 10.14 13.04
CA ILE A 99 -8.24 10.84 14.32
C ILE A 99 -7.74 9.84 15.36
N ASN A 100 -6.57 10.11 15.91
CA ASN A 100 -5.89 9.20 16.82
C ASN A 100 -5.96 9.61 18.30
N ASP A 101 -6.50 10.79 18.60
CA ASP A 101 -6.67 11.26 19.99
C ASP A 101 -7.74 12.36 20.08
N GLY A 102 -8.44 12.41 21.22
CA GLY A 102 -9.41 13.44 21.58
C GLY A 102 -10.77 13.29 20.89
N ALA A 103 -11.49 14.40 20.71
CA ALA A 103 -12.77 14.36 20.04
C ALA A 103 -12.63 13.87 18.60
N GLY A 104 -13.49 12.92 18.20
CA GLY A 104 -13.45 12.26 16.90
C GLY A 104 -12.49 11.06 16.82
N GLU A 105 -11.86 10.64 17.93
CA GLU A 105 -10.96 9.50 17.98
C GLU A 105 -11.60 8.23 17.37
N GLY A 106 -10.81 7.51 16.54
CA GLY A 106 -11.25 6.30 15.84
C GLY A 106 -11.94 6.58 14.49
N HIS A 107 -12.28 7.82 14.16
CA HIS A 107 -12.80 8.13 12.85
C HIS A 107 -11.68 8.19 11.81
N ILE A 108 -11.99 7.69 10.62
CA ILE A 108 -11.12 7.70 9.44
C ILE A 108 -11.90 8.31 8.26
N TYR A 109 -11.22 9.16 7.49
CA TYR A 109 -11.78 9.86 6.34
C TYR A 109 -10.87 9.69 5.13
N HIS A 110 -11.47 9.62 3.93
CA HIS A 110 -10.73 9.54 2.67
C HIS A 110 -10.36 10.93 2.19
N ILE A 111 -9.12 11.08 1.71
CA ILE A 111 -8.60 12.35 1.22
C ILE A 111 -8.76 12.42 -0.30
N LYS A 112 -9.38 13.50 -0.78
CA LYS A 112 -9.50 13.82 -2.20
C LYS A 112 -8.27 14.55 -2.72
N SER A 113 -7.74 15.49 -1.94
CA SER A 113 -6.61 16.30 -2.35
C SER A 113 -5.96 17.02 -1.17
N ASN A 114 -4.73 17.46 -1.35
CA ASN A 114 -4.05 18.37 -0.46
C ASN A 114 -3.16 19.34 -1.25
N PRO A 115 -3.02 20.61 -0.80
CA PRO A 115 -2.04 21.54 -1.36
C PRO A 115 -0.61 21.19 -0.93
N VAL A 116 0.36 21.91 -1.49
CA VAL A 116 1.72 21.95 -0.96
C VAL A 116 1.72 22.64 0.40
N ALA A 117 2.46 22.11 1.36
CA ALA A 117 2.70 22.76 2.64
C ALA A 117 4.15 22.55 3.08
N ALA A 118 4.77 23.60 3.63
CA ALA A 118 6.10 23.50 4.21
C ALA A 118 6.07 22.71 5.54
N ALA A 119 7.23 22.25 6.01
CA ALA A 119 7.37 21.73 7.35
C ALA A 119 6.85 22.72 8.40
N SER A 120 6.20 22.22 9.44
CA SER A 120 5.56 22.98 10.52
C SER A 120 4.47 23.97 10.07
N ALA A 121 4.03 23.89 8.81
CA ALA A 121 2.94 24.70 8.29
C ALA A 121 1.59 23.98 8.41
N THR A 122 0.52 24.76 8.18
CA THR A 122 -0.84 24.21 8.10
C THR A 122 -1.02 23.47 6.78
N LEU A 123 -1.43 22.23 6.87
CA LEU A 123 -1.92 21.45 5.74
C LEU A 123 -3.45 21.31 5.86
N ARG A 124 -4.18 21.76 4.84
CA ARG A 124 -5.61 21.53 4.73
C ARG A 124 -5.86 20.39 3.75
N VAL A 125 -6.34 19.26 4.24
CA VAL A 125 -6.79 18.17 3.40
C VAL A 125 -8.27 18.34 3.07
N VAL A 126 -8.63 18.09 1.80
CA VAL A 126 -10.01 18.05 1.33
C VAL A 126 -10.46 16.60 1.33
N LEU A 127 -11.62 16.34 1.91
CA LEU A 127 -12.19 15.00 1.99
C LEU A 127 -12.82 14.58 0.65
N GLN A 128 -12.92 13.29 0.42
CA GLN A 128 -13.54 12.72 -0.78
C GLN A 128 -15.03 13.12 -0.84
N ASP A 129 -15.55 13.27 -2.04
CA ASP A 129 -16.95 13.62 -2.25
C ASP A 129 -17.88 12.62 -1.55
N GLY A 130 -18.74 13.09 -0.66
CA GLY A 130 -19.62 12.28 0.16
C GLY A 130 -19.04 11.83 1.50
N ASP A 131 -17.73 12.04 1.74
CA ASP A 131 -17.14 11.88 3.08
C ASP A 131 -17.10 13.23 3.78
N VAL A 132 -17.52 13.27 5.03
CA VAL A 132 -17.62 14.50 5.83
C VAL A 132 -17.22 14.23 7.27
N VAL A 133 -16.79 15.26 7.98
CA VAL A 133 -16.52 15.19 9.41
C VAL A 133 -17.78 14.71 10.15
N ARG A 134 -17.65 13.60 10.88
CA ARG A 134 -18.78 12.92 11.56
C ARG A 134 -18.92 13.32 13.02
N GLU A 135 -17.84 13.77 13.64
CA GLU A 135 -17.80 14.31 15.00
C GLU A 135 -16.94 15.57 15.01
N ALA A 136 -17.38 16.60 15.74
CA ALA A 136 -16.69 17.88 15.79
C ALA A 136 -15.26 17.73 16.34
N LEU A 137 -14.28 18.22 15.59
CA LEU A 137 -12.87 18.19 15.97
C LEU A 137 -12.48 19.51 16.64
N THR A 138 -11.69 19.42 17.70
CA THR A 138 -11.24 20.59 18.47
C THR A 138 -9.74 20.79 18.35
N THR A 139 -9.30 22.04 18.38
CA THR A 139 -7.87 22.37 18.39
C THR A 139 -7.18 22.04 19.71
N ALA A 140 -7.95 21.84 20.79
CA ALA A 140 -7.41 21.62 22.13
C ALA A 140 -6.98 20.15 22.36
N THR A 141 -7.75 19.20 21.85
CA THR A 141 -7.58 17.78 22.18
C THR A 141 -7.43 16.87 20.98
N SER A 142 -8.09 17.19 19.86
CA SER A 142 -8.05 16.29 18.70
C SER A 142 -6.68 16.24 18.04
N LYS A 143 -6.22 15.03 17.75
CA LYS A 143 -4.99 14.74 17.01
C LYS A 143 -5.29 13.84 15.83
N ALA A 144 -4.54 13.99 14.76
CA ALA A 144 -4.73 13.24 13.53
C ALA A 144 -3.42 12.62 13.04
N GLY A 145 -3.55 11.61 12.18
CA GLY A 145 -2.46 11.07 11.37
C GLY A 145 -2.86 11.06 9.89
N LEU A 146 -1.87 11.24 9.03
CA LEU A 146 -2.01 11.22 7.58
C LEU A 146 -1.30 9.98 7.02
N ILE A 147 -2.02 9.21 6.22
CA ILE A 147 -1.50 8.01 5.55
C ILE A 147 -1.73 8.14 4.05
N GLU A 148 -0.66 8.01 3.27
CA GLU A 148 -0.74 7.93 1.82
C GLU A 148 -1.52 6.68 1.40
N ASN A 149 -2.03 6.64 0.16
CA ASN A 149 -2.68 5.44 -0.34
C ASN A 149 -1.69 4.27 -0.32
N THR A 150 -2.12 3.13 0.19
CA THR A 150 -1.29 1.92 0.35
C THR A 150 -0.63 1.45 -0.95
N TYR A 151 -1.29 1.69 -2.10
CA TYR A 151 -0.82 1.30 -3.43
C TYR A 151 -0.14 2.45 -4.20
N LYS A 152 0.11 3.57 -3.52
CA LYS A 152 0.90 4.69 -4.03
C LYS A 152 2.36 4.50 -3.67
N ASP A 153 3.23 4.74 -4.64
CA ASP A 153 4.69 4.69 -4.45
C ASP A 153 5.16 3.35 -3.83
N PHE A 154 4.53 2.23 -4.21
CA PHE A 154 4.94 0.92 -3.72
C PHE A 154 6.38 0.59 -4.17
N VAL A 155 7.08 -0.17 -3.35
CA VAL A 155 8.48 -0.52 -3.53
C VAL A 155 8.69 -2.04 -3.53
N VAL A 156 9.84 -2.48 -4.00
CA VAL A 156 10.31 -3.85 -3.73
C VAL A 156 10.32 -4.07 -2.21
N HIS A 157 9.75 -5.18 -1.73
CA HIS A 157 9.72 -5.48 -0.29
C HIS A 157 11.16 -5.48 0.26
N PRO A 158 11.49 -4.56 1.19
CA PRO A 158 12.85 -4.48 1.71
C PRO A 158 13.17 -5.64 2.66
N THR A 159 14.44 -5.86 2.94
CA THR A 159 14.91 -6.88 3.89
C THR A 159 14.56 -6.55 5.35
N THR A 160 14.32 -5.29 5.64
CA THR A 160 13.77 -4.84 6.93
C THR A 160 12.34 -4.38 6.69
N THR A 161 11.38 -4.97 7.37
CA THR A 161 9.95 -4.64 7.20
C THR A 161 9.70 -3.18 7.58
N VAL A 162 9.23 -2.40 6.63
CA VAL A 162 8.87 -0.97 6.80
C VAL A 162 7.42 -0.67 6.41
N GLY A 163 6.74 -1.64 5.83
CA GLY A 163 5.35 -1.53 5.40
C GLY A 163 4.72 -2.89 5.13
N ALA A 164 3.42 -2.91 4.87
CA ALA A 164 2.68 -4.12 4.56
C ALA A 164 3.10 -4.71 3.21
N ALA A 165 3.16 -6.03 3.11
CA ALA A 165 3.26 -6.71 1.81
C ALA A 165 1.97 -6.49 1.01
N LEU A 166 2.09 -6.19 -0.29
CA LEU A 166 0.96 -5.80 -1.15
C LEU A 166 0.61 -6.83 -2.22
N GLY A 167 1.60 -7.56 -2.71
CA GLY A 167 1.44 -8.47 -3.83
C GLY A 167 2.77 -8.79 -4.50
N PHE A 168 2.67 -9.43 -5.64
CA PHE A 168 3.81 -9.77 -6.49
C PHE A 168 3.72 -9.03 -7.83
N ALA A 169 4.86 -8.60 -8.35
CA ALA A 169 4.95 -8.05 -9.68
C ALA A 169 4.76 -9.17 -10.72
N ASN A 170 3.78 -9.03 -11.62
CA ASN A 170 3.57 -10.01 -12.70
C ASN A 170 4.58 -9.86 -13.83
N ASP A 171 5.14 -8.66 -13.97
CA ASP A 171 6.09 -8.28 -15.02
C ASP A 171 7.07 -7.23 -14.47
N GLU A 172 8.04 -6.82 -15.26
CA GLU A 172 8.90 -5.69 -14.93
C GLU A 172 8.06 -4.40 -14.90
N ILE A 173 8.27 -3.59 -13.87
CA ILE A 173 7.62 -2.30 -13.69
C ILE A 173 8.70 -1.23 -13.74
N ALA A 174 8.56 -0.27 -14.65
CA ALA A 174 9.50 0.85 -14.71
C ALA A 174 9.27 1.83 -13.55
N ASP A 175 10.28 2.64 -13.27
CA ASP A 175 10.20 3.67 -12.24
C ASP A 175 9.10 4.70 -12.54
N ASN A 176 8.32 5.07 -11.53
CA ASN A 176 7.23 6.04 -11.63
C ASN A 176 6.13 5.64 -12.63
N GLU A 177 5.75 4.38 -12.63
CA GLU A 177 4.70 3.87 -13.52
C GLU A 177 3.62 3.06 -12.79
N TYR A 178 2.45 2.99 -13.43
CA TYR A 178 1.30 2.24 -12.92
C TYR A 178 1.30 0.82 -13.46
N ASN A 179 0.90 -0.13 -12.62
CA ASN A 179 0.71 -1.52 -13.04
C ASN A 179 -0.27 -2.27 -12.12
N TRP A 180 -0.75 -3.43 -12.61
CA TRP A 180 -1.47 -4.41 -11.83
C TRP A 180 -0.49 -5.29 -11.05
N ILE A 181 -0.63 -5.35 -9.73
CA ILE A 181 0.14 -6.24 -8.84
C ILE A 181 -0.76 -7.38 -8.37
N CYS A 182 -0.26 -8.63 -8.41
CA CYS A 182 -1.03 -9.79 -8.00
C CYS A 182 -1.02 -9.94 -6.47
N SER A 183 -2.17 -9.76 -5.85
CA SER A 183 -2.34 -9.94 -4.40
C SER A 183 -2.82 -11.34 -4.02
N ARG A 184 -3.48 -12.04 -4.95
CA ARG A 184 -3.97 -13.40 -4.72
C ARG A 184 -3.99 -14.22 -6.01
N GLY A 185 -3.56 -15.48 -5.89
CA GLY A 185 -3.55 -16.45 -6.99
C GLY A 185 -2.14 -16.78 -7.45
N GLU A 186 -2.04 -17.39 -8.61
CA GLU A 186 -0.79 -17.95 -9.16
C GLU A 186 0.20 -16.85 -9.57
N VAL A 187 1.44 -17.00 -9.12
CA VAL A 187 2.55 -16.09 -9.40
C VAL A 187 3.87 -16.85 -9.59
N ALA A 188 4.80 -16.25 -10.32
CA ALA A 188 6.20 -16.61 -10.24
C ALA A 188 6.85 -15.77 -9.15
N ALA A 189 7.21 -16.35 -8.02
CA ALA A 189 7.81 -15.62 -6.90
C ALA A 189 9.34 -15.82 -6.88
N LEU A 190 10.08 -14.73 -6.69
CA LEU A 190 11.51 -14.81 -6.42
C LEU A 190 11.73 -15.45 -5.05
N VAL A 191 12.54 -16.50 -4.97
CA VAL A 191 12.76 -17.30 -3.76
C VAL A 191 14.19 -17.16 -3.24
N GLN A 192 14.32 -17.00 -1.94
CA GLN A 192 15.56 -17.05 -1.19
C GLN A 192 15.57 -18.26 -0.25
N GLY A 193 16.56 -19.14 -0.40
CA GLY A 193 16.62 -20.40 0.33
C GLY A 193 15.87 -21.53 -0.36
N THR A 194 15.65 -22.63 0.34
CA THR A 194 14.99 -23.82 -0.20
C THR A 194 13.58 -23.90 0.32
N LEU A 195 12.60 -23.65 -0.55
CA LEU A 195 11.18 -23.87 -0.29
C LEU A 195 10.75 -25.18 -0.93
N VAL A 196 10.04 -26.02 -0.18
CA VAL A 196 9.52 -27.29 -0.68
C VAL A 196 8.03 -27.20 -0.99
N LEU A 197 7.53 -28.15 -1.79
CA LEU A 197 6.11 -28.20 -2.17
C LEU A 197 5.20 -28.18 -0.94
N GLY A 198 4.23 -27.26 -0.93
CA GLY A 198 3.26 -27.09 0.14
C GLY A 198 3.72 -26.20 1.29
N GLU A 199 4.97 -25.80 1.29
CA GLU A 199 5.52 -24.87 2.31
C GLU A 199 5.02 -23.44 2.09
N THR A 200 4.94 -22.70 3.19
CA THR A 200 4.58 -21.28 3.14
C THR A 200 5.80 -20.40 3.03
N GLY A 201 5.68 -19.33 2.25
CA GLY A 201 6.69 -18.30 2.07
C GLY A 201 6.36 -17.02 2.83
N SER A 202 7.38 -16.42 3.42
CA SER A 202 7.36 -15.12 4.10
C SER A 202 8.35 -14.17 3.45
N PRO A 203 8.22 -12.84 3.65
CA PRO A 203 9.20 -11.89 3.14
C PRO A 203 10.61 -12.25 3.62
N SER A 204 11.58 -12.21 2.71
CA SER A 204 12.98 -12.48 3.05
C SER A 204 13.62 -11.31 3.78
N THR A 205 14.42 -11.63 4.80
CA THR A 205 15.24 -10.65 5.53
C THR A 205 16.66 -10.50 4.97
N THR A 206 16.99 -11.23 3.90
CA THR A 206 18.34 -11.25 3.31
C THR A 206 18.39 -10.75 1.86
N THR A 207 17.32 -10.97 1.10
CA THR A 207 17.23 -10.55 -0.31
C THR A 207 15.92 -9.80 -0.53
N ALA A 208 16.01 -8.52 -0.90
CA ALA A 208 14.84 -7.70 -1.16
C ALA A 208 13.98 -8.30 -2.28
N GLY A 209 12.65 -8.21 -2.15
CA GLY A 209 11.69 -8.70 -3.13
C GLY A 209 11.53 -10.21 -3.18
N SER A 210 12.27 -10.97 -2.39
CA SER A 210 12.16 -12.43 -2.37
C SER A 210 11.34 -12.95 -1.19
N VAL A 211 10.89 -14.19 -1.30
CA VAL A 211 10.27 -14.95 -0.23
C VAL A 211 11.21 -16.03 0.28
N THR A 212 11.11 -16.34 1.56
CA THR A 212 11.89 -17.38 2.26
C THR A 212 10.95 -18.33 3.01
N PRO A 213 11.38 -19.56 3.37
CA PRO A 213 10.56 -20.44 4.21
C PRO A 213 10.05 -19.70 5.46
N THR A 214 8.76 -19.85 5.76
CA THR A 214 8.17 -19.25 6.96
C THR A 214 8.77 -19.89 8.21
N ASN A 215 9.32 -19.09 9.09
CA ASN A 215 9.84 -19.56 10.36
C ASN A 215 8.70 -19.67 11.39
N TYR A 216 8.28 -20.90 11.68
CA TYR A 216 7.33 -21.21 12.74
C TYR A 216 8.10 -21.44 14.06
N GLY A 217 7.84 -20.65 15.06
CA GLY A 217 8.43 -20.81 16.39
C GLY A 217 9.58 -19.85 16.69
N GLY A 218 9.78 -18.82 15.88
CA GLY A 218 10.61 -17.68 16.22
C GLY A 218 9.93 -16.77 17.25
N THR A 219 10.69 -15.84 17.84
CA THR A 219 10.16 -14.83 18.78
C THR A 219 9.19 -13.85 18.10
N VAL A 220 9.28 -13.73 16.79
CA VAL A 220 8.36 -12.97 15.93
C VAL A 220 7.97 -13.87 14.77
N GLU A 221 6.67 -14.14 14.62
CA GLU A 221 6.15 -14.88 13.49
C GLU A 221 6.19 -14.02 12.22
N SER A 222 6.75 -14.58 11.15
CA SER A 222 6.80 -13.91 9.86
C SER A 222 5.44 -14.04 9.15
N PRO A 223 4.92 -12.96 8.53
CA PRO A 223 3.66 -13.03 7.80
C PRO A 223 3.77 -14.00 6.62
N ILE A 224 2.73 -14.79 6.40
CA ILE A 224 2.63 -15.65 5.22
C ILE A 224 2.16 -14.80 4.05
N VAL A 225 2.91 -14.81 2.94
CA VAL A 225 2.56 -14.06 1.72
C VAL A 225 2.26 -14.98 0.53
N CYS A 226 2.73 -16.23 0.57
CA CYS A 226 2.42 -17.20 -0.47
C CYS A 226 2.52 -18.65 0.03
N LYS A 227 2.05 -19.59 -0.80
CA LYS A 227 2.26 -21.03 -0.64
C LYS A 227 2.95 -21.54 -1.89
N VAL A 228 4.01 -22.35 -1.71
CA VAL A 228 4.75 -22.93 -2.83
C VAL A 228 3.97 -24.08 -3.44
N SER A 229 3.83 -24.06 -4.76
CA SER A 229 3.06 -25.04 -5.53
C SER A 229 3.91 -25.81 -6.56
N ALA A 230 5.24 -25.61 -6.57
CA ALA A 230 6.18 -26.36 -7.43
C ALA A 230 7.39 -26.80 -6.63
N VAL A 231 8.14 -27.78 -7.17
CA VAL A 231 9.31 -28.38 -6.51
C VAL A 231 10.50 -27.42 -6.55
N VAL A 232 11.09 -27.30 -5.41
CA VAL A 232 12.36 -26.67 -5.01
C VAL A 232 13.15 -25.91 -6.06
N ALA A 233 13.29 -24.62 -5.83
CA ALA A 233 14.32 -23.83 -6.47
C ALA A 233 15.58 -23.74 -5.62
N ALA A 234 16.67 -23.45 -6.28
CA ALA A 234 17.85 -22.92 -5.64
C ALA A 234 17.61 -21.48 -5.17
N THR A 235 18.45 -21.00 -4.28
CA THR A 235 18.46 -19.60 -3.83
C THR A 235 18.53 -18.65 -5.02
N THR A 236 17.71 -17.59 -4.99
CA THR A 236 17.57 -16.55 -6.03
C THR A 236 16.99 -17.04 -7.36
N GLU A 237 16.18 -18.09 -7.32
CA GLU A 237 15.42 -18.60 -8.46
C GLU A 237 13.92 -18.25 -8.33
N TYR A 238 13.19 -18.37 -9.43
CA TYR A 238 11.74 -18.15 -9.44
C TYR A 238 11.01 -19.46 -9.24
N GLN A 239 10.03 -19.46 -8.35
CA GLN A 239 9.13 -20.59 -8.12
C GLN A 239 7.69 -20.25 -8.40
N TYR A 240 6.95 -21.25 -8.89
CA TYR A 240 5.51 -21.17 -8.98
C TYR A 240 4.90 -21.23 -7.57
N ALA A 241 4.19 -20.20 -7.22
CA ALA A 241 3.57 -20.05 -5.91
C ALA A 241 2.14 -19.51 -6.05
N ILE A 242 1.39 -19.62 -4.96
CA ILE A 242 0.04 -19.05 -4.83
C ILE A 242 0.14 -17.91 -3.83
N ALA A 243 0.02 -16.68 -4.29
CA ALA A 243 -0.06 -15.49 -3.45
C ALA A 243 -1.32 -15.55 -2.56
N CYS A 244 -1.22 -15.09 -1.32
CA CYS A 244 -2.30 -15.10 -0.33
C CYS A 244 -2.26 -13.86 0.59
N ILE A 245 -2.14 -12.68 -0.01
CA ILE A 245 -2.00 -11.41 0.70
C ILE A 245 -3.37 -10.75 0.96
N ASP A 246 -4.32 -10.87 0.02
CA ASP A 246 -5.73 -10.39 0.14
C ASP A 246 -6.70 -11.52 0.53
#